data_ccca8fb183b0dec81e626980445607a7
#
_entry.id   ccca8fb183b0dec81e626980445607a7
#
_cell.length_a   1.000
_cell.length_b   1.000
_cell.length_c   1.000
_cell.angle_alpha   90.00
_cell.angle_beta   90.00
_cell.angle_gamma   90.00
#
_symmetry.space_group_name_H-M   'P 1'
#
loop_
_entity.id
_entity.type
_entity.pdbx_description
1 polymer ?
#
loop_
_entity_poly.entity_id
_entity_poly.type
_entity_poly.pdbx_seq_one_letter_code
_entity_poly.pdbx_strand_id
1 'polypeptide(L)'
;WKDTEKIFAEHAFVHDHKFPSVQAIVDYRKGLSQRIETLAAQRAEIVKQMRRKDAPPELADRRAMLTCKIAELRKEDKIAEGAIKRIQRTRESNRIDRENQEHHTNHNRRRNRSRQR
;
A
#
# COMPACT_ATOMS: atom_id res chain seq x y z
N TRP A 1 -6.03 -11.12 -9.55
CA TRP A 1 -6.66 -10.88 -8.24
C TRP A 1 -8.12 -10.52 -8.40
N LYS A 2 -8.99 -11.22 -7.71
CA LYS A 2 -10.37 -10.80 -7.53
C LYS A 2 -10.38 -9.64 -6.53
N ASP A 3 -11.24 -8.66 -6.76
CA ASP A 3 -11.31 -7.45 -5.91
C ASP A 3 -11.49 -7.79 -4.43
N THR A 4 -12.24 -8.84 -4.12
CA THR A 4 -12.48 -9.31 -2.75
C THR A 4 -11.18 -9.77 -2.07
N GLU A 5 -10.36 -10.55 -2.77
CA GLU A 5 -9.07 -11.05 -2.26
C GLU A 5 -8.10 -9.90 -2.01
N LYS A 6 -8.10 -8.91 -2.89
CA LYS A 6 -7.30 -7.69 -2.74
C LYS A 6 -7.70 -6.90 -1.49
N ILE A 7 -9.01 -6.75 -1.27
CA ILE A 7 -9.55 -6.08 -0.08
C ILE A 7 -9.12 -6.80 1.20
N PHE A 8 -9.24 -8.13 1.24
CA PHE A 8 -8.81 -8.93 2.38
C PHE A 8 -7.32 -8.80 2.65
N ALA A 9 -6.49 -8.83 1.60
CA ALA A 9 -5.04 -8.68 1.74
C ALA A 9 -4.67 -7.31 2.32
N GLU A 10 -5.33 -6.24 1.88
CA GLU A 10 -5.11 -4.89 2.38
C GLU A 10 -5.51 -4.75 3.85
N HIS A 11 -6.66 -5.28 4.24
CA HIS A 11 -7.11 -5.27 5.63
C HIS A 11 -6.20 -6.09 6.54
N ALA A 12 -5.81 -7.29 6.10
CA ALA A 12 -4.88 -8.14 6.84
C ALA A 12 -3.54 -7.45 7.04
N PHE A 13 -3.02 -6.81 6.00
CA PHE A 13 -1.77 -6.06 6.05
C PHE A 13 -1.81 -4.97 7.12
N VAL A 14 -2.85 -4.13 7.13
CA VAL A 14 -2.99 -3.05 8.12
C VAL A 14 -3.17 -3.61 9.53
N HIS A 15 -4.00 -4.64 9.69
CA HIS A 15 -4.27 -5.27 10.98
C HIS A 15 -3.03 -5.94 11.57
N ASP A 16 -2.32 -6.73 10.77
CA ASP A 16 -1.17 -7.52 11.22
C ASP A 16 0.02 -6.62 11.61
N HIS A 17 0.24 -5.54 10.89
CA HIS A 17 1.31 -4.59 11.18
C HIS A 17 0.92 -3.54 12.22
N LYS A 18 -0.35 -3.40 12.56
CA LYS A 18 -0.87 -2.46 13.57
C LYS A 18 -0.40 -1.02 13.33
N PHE A 19 -0.52 -0.54 12.09
CA PHE A 19 -0.12 0.80 11.73
C PHE A 19 -0.96 1.87 12.46
N PRO A 20 -0.32 2.82 13.16
CA PRO A 20 -1.06 3.87 13.88
C PRO A 20 -1.63 4.95 12.98
N SER A 21 -1.12 5.10 11.77
CA SER A 21 -1.53 6.16 10.83
C SER A 21 -1.18 5.80 9.39
N VAL A 22 -1.76 6.54 8.44
CA VAL A 22 -1.42 6.41 7.01
C VAL A 22 0.06 6.77 6.78
N GLN A 23 0.57 7.75 7.51
CA GLN A 23 1.98 8.14 7.39
C GLN A 23 2.91 6.98 7.76
N ALA A 24 2.55 6.17 8.75
CA ALA A 24 3.31 4.97 9.11
C ALA A 24 3.37 3.97 7.96
N ILE A 25 2.28 3.80 7.22
CA ILE A 25 2.24 2.94 6.03
C ILE A 25 3.13 3.51 4.91
N VAL A 26 3.08 4.83 4.70
CA VAL A 26 3.93 5.52 3.71
C VAL A 26 5.41 5.33 4.03
N ASP A 27 5.79 5.46 5.30
CA ASP A 27 7.17 5.27 5.75
C ASP A 27 7.61 3.82 5.57
N TYR A 28 6.73 2.87 5.84
CA TYR A 28 6.96 1.45 5.59
C TYR A 28 7.24 1.18 4.11
N ARG A 29 6.47 1.78 3.20
CA ARG A 29 6.69 1.67 1.76
C ARG A 29 8.05 2.20 1.32
N LYS A 30 8.49 3.32 1.91
CA LYS A 30 9.82 3.88 1.63
C LYS A 30 10.91 2.87 2.00
N GLY A 31 10.77 2.21 3.15
CA GLY A 31 11.66 1.15 3.57
C GLY A 31 11.66 -0.03 2.61
N LEU A 32 10.49 -0.45 2.12
CA LEU A 32 10.36 -1.51 1.11
C LEU A 32 11.07 -1.12 -0.20
N SER A 33 10.89 0.11 -0.67
CA SER A 33 11.55 0.61 -1.88
C SER A 33 13.07 0.56 -1.75
N GLN A 34 13.61 0.98 -0.61
CA GLN A 34 15.05 0.93 -0.34
C GLN A 34 15.57 -0.51 -0.35
N ARG A 35 14.83 -1.44 0.26
CA ARG A 35 15.18 -2.86 0.25
C ARG A 35 15.17 -3.46 -1.15
N ILE A 36 14.15 -3.11 -1.94
CA ILE A 36 14.04 -3.55 -3.34
C ILE A 36 15.26 -3.04 -4.14
N GLU A 37 15.62 -1.77 -3.99
CA GLU A 37 16.79 -1.18 -4.66
C GLU A 37 18.09 -1.88 -4.28
N THR A 38 18.28 -2.16 -2.99
CA THR A 38 19.45 -2.87 -2.48
C THR A 38 19.55 -4.26 -3.07
N LEU A 39 18.44 -5.01 -3.08
CA LEU A 39 18.41 -6.37 -3.64
C LEU A 39 18.59 -6.35 -5.16
N ALA A 40 18.02 -5.37 -5.85
CA ALA A 40 18.21 -5.22 -7.29
C ALA A 40 19.67 -4.91 -7.64
N ALA A 41 20.35 -4.09 -6.85
CA ALA A 41 21.78 -3.80 -7.03
C ALA A 41 22.64 -5.06 -6.80
N GLN A 42 22.32 -5.85 -5.78
CA GLN A 42 22.99 -7.13 -5.53
C GLN A 42 22.78 -8.11 -6.68
N ARG A 43 21.57 -8.17 -7.21
CA ARG A 43 21.25 -9.01 -8.37
C ARG A 43 22.02 -8.60 -9.61
N ALA A 44 22.12 -7.29 -9.87
CA ALA A 44 22.88 -6.75 -11.01
C ALA A 44 24.35 -7.12 -10.90
N GLU A 45 24.94 -7.07 -9.70
CA GLU A 45 26.32 -7.47 -9.47
C GLU A 45 26.51 -8.96 -9.73
N ILE A 46 25.59 -9.80 -9.29
CA ILE A 46 25.63 -11.24 -9.55
C ILE A 46 25.55 -11.52 -11.07
N VAL A 47 24.67 -10.82 -11.79
CA VAL A 47 24.56 -10.97 -13.26
C VAL A 47 25.89 -10.61 -13.94
N LYS A 48 26.58 -9.57 -13.47
CA LYS A 48 27.92 -9.23 -13.95
C LYS A 48 28.91 -10.38 -13.73
N GLN A 49 28.93 -10.96 -12.55
CA GLN A 49 29.80 -12.07 -12.20
C GLN A 49 29.48 -13.33 -13.03
N MET A 50 28.20 -13.57 -13.37
CA MET A 50 27.78 -14.70 -14.20
C MET A 50 28.29 -14.61 -15.64
N ARG A 51 28.65 -13.45 -16.13
CA ARG A 51 29.22 -13.26 -17.47
C ARG A 51 30.66 -13.74 -17.58
N ARG A 52 31.35 -13.99 -16.46
CA ARG A 52 32.71 -14.51 -16.44
C ARG A 52 32.72 -15.99 -16.81
N LYS A 53 33.76 -16.44 -17.53
CA LYS A 53 33.91 -17.85 -17.94
C LYS A 53 33.96 -18.82 -16.76
N ASP A 54 34.47 -18.38 -15.61
CA ASP A 54 34.69 -19.18 -14.41
C ASP A 54 33.57 -19.00 -13.38
N ALA A 55 32.42 -18.50 -13.81
CA ALA A 55 31.31 -18.21 -12.87
C ALA A 55 30.83 -19.47 -12.15
N PRO A 56 30.79 -19.47 -10.79
CA PRO A 56 30.25 -20.62 -10.04
C PRO A 56 28.75 -20.83 -10.34
N PRO A 57 28.27 -22.08 -10.39
CA PRO A 57 26.85 -22.36 -10.64
C PRO A 57 25.92 -21.83 -9.53
N GLU A 58 26.46 -21.60 -8.34
CA GLU A 58 25.72 -21.07 -7.18
C GLU A 58 25.21 -19.63 -7.42
N LEU A 59 25.84 -18.88 -8.35
CA LEU A 59 25.40 -17.53 -8.70
C LEU A 59 24.00 -17.52 -9.29
N ALA A 60 23.64 -18.53 -10.09
CA ALA A 60 22.31 -18.68 -10.66
C ALA A 60 21.26 -18.85 -9.56
N ASP A 61 21.56 -19.66 -8.55
CA ASP A 61 20.68 -19.88 -7.40
C ASP A 61 20.51 -18.58 -6.57
N ARG A 62 21.60 -17.85 -6.33
CA ARG A 62 21.53 -16.56 -5.64
C ARG A 62 20.70 -15.54 -6.39
N ARG A 63 20.85 -15.48 -7.71
CA ARG A 63 20.05 -14.61 -8.57
C ARG A 63 18.56 -14.96 -8.47
N ALA A 64 18.23 -16.25 -8.52
CA ALA A 64 16.85 -16.73 -8.38
C ALA A 64 16.26 -16.34 -7.01
N MET A 65 17.01 -16.51 -5.93
CA MET A 65 16.59 -16.13 -4.59
C MET A 65 16.32 -14.62 -4.49
N LEU A 66 17.22 -13.80 -5.03
CA LEU A 66 17.05 -12.35 -5.03
C LEU A 66 15.84 -11.93 -5.86
N THR A 67 15.62 -12.56 -7.01
CA THR A 67 14.44 -12.31 -7.84
C THR A 67 13.14 -12.62 -7.08
N CYS A 68 13.09 -13.75 -6.36
CA CYS A 68 11.94 -14.11 -5.53
C CYS A 68 11.70 -13.09 -4.41
N LYS A 69 12.75 -12.68 -3.69
CA LYS A 69 12.62 -11.69 -2.62
C LYS A 69 12.14 -10.34 -3.13
N ILE A 70 12.67 -9.89 -4.27
CA ILE A 70 12.24 -8.64 -4.91
C ILE A 70 10.74 -8.73 -5.28
N ALA A 71 10.32 -9.85 -5.85
CA ALA A 71 8.92 -10.07 -6.22
C ALA A 71 8.00 -10.03 -4.99
N GLU A 72 8.40 -10.64 -3.88
CA GLU A 72 7.66 -10.63 -2.62
C GLU A 72 7.52 -9.21 -2.06
N LEU A 73 8.62 -8.45 -2.04
CA LEU A 73 8.61 -7.08 -1.56
C LEU A 73 7.78 -6.15 -2.44
N ARG A 74 7.81 -6.34 -3.76
CA ARG A 74 6.98 -5.57 -4.70
C ARG A 74 5.50 -5.89 -4.50
N LYS A 75 5.15 -7.14 -4.23
CA LYS A 75 3.79 -7.55 -3.92
C LYS A 75 3.30 -6.89 -2.63
N GLU A 76 4.13 -6.88 -1.60
CA GLU A 76 3.84 -6.22 -0.32
C GLU A 76 3.67 -4.71 -0.50
N ASP A 77 4.52 -4.08 -1.30
CA ASP A 77 4.43 -2.65 -1.62
C ASP A 77 3.11 -2.30 -2.32
N LYS A 78 2.66 -3.14 -3.25
CA LYS A 78 1.35 -2.95 -3.91
C LYS A 78 0.19 -3.06 -2.93
N ILE A 79 0.25 -4.01 -2.00
CA ILE A 79 -0.76 -4.17 -0.95
C ILE A 79 -0.78 -2.92 -0.07
N ALA A 80 0.38 -2.41 0.34
CA ALA A 80 0.49 -1.19 1.13
C ALA A 80 -0.06 0.03 0.38
N GLU A 81 0.24 0.16 -0.91
CA GLU A 81 -0.32 1.21 -1.77
C GLU A 81 -1.84 1.15 -1.82
N GLY A 82 -2.40 -0.03 -2.03
CA GLY A 82 -3.84 -0.25 -2.05
C GLY A 82 -4.50 0.09 -0.71
N ALA A 83 -3.86 -0.27 0.40
CA ALA A 83 -4.33 0.04 1.75
C ALA A 83 -4.39 1.56 1.98
N ILE A 84 -3.36 2.29 1.58
CA ILE A 84 -3.32 3.76 1.68
C ILE A 84 -4.46 4.38 0.88
N LYS A 85 -4.63 3.98 -0.37
CA LYS A 85 -5.69 4.49 -1.24
C LYS A 85 -7.08 4.24 -0.66
N ARG A 86 -7.29 3.04 -0.09
CA ARG A 86 -8.57 2.67 0.53
C ARG A 86 -8.88 3.53 1.74
N ILE A 87 -7.91 3.73 2.62
CA ILE A 87 -8.08 4.57 3.82
C ILE A 87 -8.38 6.01 3.42
N GLN A 88 -7.67 6.54 2.43
CA GLN A 88 -7.90 7.90 1.92
C GLN A 88 -9.29 8.06 1.30
N ARG A 89 -9.75 7.08 0.51
CA ARG A 89 -11.11 7.08 -0.05
C ARG A 89 -12.18 7.04 1.02
N THR A 90 -12.00 6.22 2.04
CA THR A 90 -12.93 6.11 3.17
C THR A 90 -13.02 7.43 3.93
N ARG A 91 -11.89 8.09 4.19
CA ARG A 91 -11.85 9.40 4.84
C ARG A 91 -12.55 10.47 4.01
N GLU A 92 -12.31 10.48 2.71
CA GLU A 92 -12.95 11.41 1.78
C GLU A 92 -14.46 11.19 1.72
N SER A 93 -14.89 9.93 1.62
CA SER A 93 -16.31 9.56 1.64
C SER A 93 -16.98 10.00 2.94
N ASN A 94 -16.36 9.73 4.08
CA ASN A 94 -16.86 10.14 5.38
C ASN A 94 -16.97 11.67 5.51
N ARG A 95 -16.01 12.39 4.95
CA ARG A 95 -16.03 13.86 4.93
C ARG A 95 -17.21 14.38 4.11
N ILE A 96 -17.43 13.84 2.93
CA ILE A 96 -18.54 14.21 2.05
C ILE A 96 -19.89 13.91 2.72
N ASP A 97 -20.03 12.74 3.31
CA ASP A 97 -21.25 12.34 4.03
C ASP A 97 -21.54 13.28 5.21
N ARG A 98 -20.51 13.67 5.94
CA ARG A 98 -20.62 14.60 7.07
C ARG A 98 -21.07 15.99 6.61
N GLU A 99 -20.49 16.52 5.53
CA GLU A 99 -20.87 17.79 4.92
C GLU A 99 -22.34 17.75 4.45
N ASN A 100 -22.75 16.66 3.80
CA ASN A 100 -24.12 16.47 3.36
C ASN A 100 -25.12 16.43 4.51
N GLN A 101 -24.79 15.77 5.61
CA GLN A 101 -25.62 15.72 6.82
C GLN A 101 -25.78 17.09 7.46
N GLU A 102 -24.70 17.85 7.60
CA GLU A 102 -24.74 19.22 8.12
C GLU A 102 -25.62 20.15 7.26
N HIS A 103 -25.48 20.04 5.95
CA HIS A 103 -26.29 20.83 5.02
C HIS A 103 -27.78 20.47 5.13
N HIS A 104 -28.11 19.18 5.22
CA HIS A 104 -29.47 18.69 5.39
C HIS A 104 -30.07 19.16 6.72
N THR A 105 -29.32 19.11 7.81
CA THR A 105 -29.74 19.58 9.13
C THR A 105 -30.05 21.07 9.14
N ASN A 106 -29.22 21.89 8.51
CA ASN A 106 -29.42 23.32 8.38
C ASN A 106 -30.67 23.66 7.58
N HIS A 107 -30.96 22.91 6.52
CA HIS A 107 -32.17 23.08 5.71
C HIS A 107 -33.43 22.77 6.54
N ASN A 108 -33.44 21.72 7.33
CA ASN A 108 -34.54 21.36 8.21
C ASN A 108 -34.78 22.40 9.30
N ARG A 109 -33.73 23.00 9.88
CA ARG A 109 -33.84 24.06 10.89
C ARG A 109 -34.53 25.30 10.30
N ARG A 110 -34.19 25.71 9.08
CA ARG A 110 -34.82 26.84 8.38
C ARG A 110 -36.31 26.54 8.13
N ARG A 111 -36.68 25.33 7.75
CA ARG A 111 -38.05 24.90 7.52
C ARG A 111 -38.89 25.00 8.79
N ASN A 112 -38.36 24.53 9.92
CA ASN A 112 -39.03 24.59 11.21
C ASN A 112 -39.27 26.03 11.68
N ARG A 113 -38.32 26.94 11.48
CA ARG A 113 -38.46 28.37 11.79
C ARG A 113 -39.61 29.02 11.00
N SER A 114 -39.75 28.68 9.72
CA SER A 114 -40.83 29.14 8.89
C SER A 114 -42.21 28.67 9.37
N ARG A 115 -42.31 27.48 9.93
CA ARG A 115 -43.57 26.92 10.44
C ARG A 115 -44.01 27.53 11.77
N GLN A 116 -43.08 28.03 12.58
CA GLN A 116 -43.36 28.65 13.87
C GLN A 116 -43.84 30.13 13.79
N ARG A 117 -43.81 30.67 12.60
CA ARG A 117 -44.35 31.98 12.30
C ARG A 117 -45.78 31.87 11.75
#